data_4fb909ef366eed140c73754f83351c33
#
_entry.id   4fb909ef366eed140c73754f83351c33
#
_cell.length_a   1.000
_cell.length_b   1.000
_cell.length_c   1.000
_cell.angle_alpha   90.00
_cell.angle_beta   90.00
_cell.angle_gamma   90.00
#
_symmetry.space_group_name_H-M   'P 1'
#
loop_
_entity.id
_entity.type
_entity.pdbx_description
1 polymer ?
#
loop_
_entity_poly.entity_id
_entity_poly.type
_entity_poly.pdbx_seq_one_letter_code
_entity_poly.pdbx_strand_id
1 'polypeptide(L)'
;MSGDFEQAKSRVCQSEGAYVSVRPLASSWEQRKLGELCELNPTAVLPDSFEYVDLESVAGTDMISHRREEKLTAPSRAQRLASFGDIFYQTVRPYQKNNYFYELPDEDYVFSTGYAQLRPLCNGRFLFSSLQRDQFVSCVLEHCTGTSYPAINANDLAALFLAVPSDAEEQRLVGSILKPIDSLITLHQRMGPIFCFCAHGSRTNFASTLQG
;
A
#
# COMPACT_ATOMS: atom_id res chain seq x y z
N MET A 1 51.57 -0.48 -6.12
CA MET A 1 51.03 -0.60 -4.76
C MET A 1 49.58 -0.98 -4.92
N SER A 2 49.38 -2.28 -5.08
CA SER A 2 48.08 -2.90 -5.25
C SER A 2 48.02 -4.03 -4.21
N GLY A 3 47.01 -4.08 -3.43
CA GLY A 3 46.82 -5.17 -2.48
C GLY A 3 46.46 -4.61 -1.12
N ASP A 4 45.14 -4.66 -0.77
CA ASP A 4 44.65 -4.75 0.60
C ASP A 4 43.13 -4.61 0.68
N PHE A 5 42.39 -5.15 -0.32
CA PHE A 5 40.92 -5.20 -0.27
C PHE A 5 40.33 -6.63 -0.32
N GLU A 6 41.16 -7.67 -0.14
CA GLU A 6 40.70 -9.07 -0.28
C GLU A 6 40.84 -9.91 0.99
N GLN A 7 40.88 -9.30 2.18
CA GLN A 7 40.94 -10.04 3.46
C GLN A 7 39.90 -9.59 4.50
N ALA A 8 38.62 -9.49 4.10
CA ALA A 8 37.52 -9.47 5.06
C ALA A 8 36.60 -10.68 4.84
N LYS A 9 37.19 -11.85 4.60
CA LYS A 9 36.49 -13.13 4.64
C LYS A 9 36.75 -13.83 5.97
N SER A 10 35.65 -14.22 6.60
CA SER A 10 35.53 -15.21 7.69
C SER A 10 36.04 -14.84 9.08
N ARG A 11 35.15 -14.35 9.91
CA ARG A 11 35.04 -14.85 11.27
C ARG A 11 33.71 -15.57 11.44
N VAL A 12 33.77 -16.87 11.23
CA VAL A 12 32.68 -17.81 11.52
C VAL A 12 32.64 -18.03 13.03
N CYS A 13 31.53 -17.67 13.63
CA CYS A 13 31.18 -18.14 14.97
C CYS A 13 30.71 -19.60 14.81
N GLN A 14 31.52 -20.55 15.24
CA GLN A 14 31.17 -21.98 15.30
C GLN A 14 30.27 -22.18 16.53
N SER A 15 28.96 -22.37 16.31
CA SER A 15 28.07 -23.11 17.18
C SER A 15 27.27 -24.08 16.32
N GLU A 16 27.21 -25.31 16.74
CA GLU A 16 26.70 -26.47 16.02
C GLU A 16 25.26 -26.29 15.53
N GLY A 17 25.01 -26.64 14.25
CA GLY A 17 23.72 -27.07 13.72
C GLY A 17 22.82 -25.95 13.17
N ALA A 18 23.11 -25.49 12.00
CA ALA A 18 22.27 -25.11 10.84
C ALA A 18 23.04 -24.10 10.01
N TYR A 19 23.62 -24.54 8.91
CA TYR A 19 24.14 -23.62 7.91
C TYR A 19 22.94 -22.91 7.26
N VAL A 20 22.59 -21.75 7.78
CA VAL A 20 21.78 -20.78 7.01
C VAL A 20 22.73 -20.24 5.94
N SER A 21 22.63 -20.76 4.74
CA SER A 21 23.27 -20.16 3.56
C SER A 21 22.66 -18.78 3.36
N VAL A 22 23.27 -17.76 3.93
CA VAL A 22 22.94 -16.37 3.63
C VAL A 22 23.45 -16.11 2.22
N ARG A 23 22.58 -16.30 1.21
CA ARG A 23 22.85 -15.79 -0.13
C ARG A 23 23.07 -14.29 0.00
N PRO A 24 24.13 -13.71 -0.62
CA PRO A 24 24.27 -12.27 -0.64
C PRO A 24 23.01 -11.69 -1.31
N LEU A 25 22.32 -10.80 -0.60
CA LEU A 25 21.19 -9.99 -1.11
C LEU A 25 21.72 -8.95 -2.11
N ALA A 26 22.40 -9.37 -3.15
CA ALA A 26 22.84 -8.54 -4.26
C ALA A 26 22.08 -8.99 -5.51
N SER A 27 20.76 -8.97 -5.45
CA SER A 27 20.00 -9.04 -6.69
C SER A 27 20.02 -7.66 -7.35
N SER A 28 20.15 -7.64 -8.66
CA SER A 28 20.04 -6.40 -9.42
C SER A 28 18.59 -5.93 -9.41
N TRP A 29 18.39 -4.66 -9.11
CA TRP A 29 17.08 -4.02 -9.29
C TRP A 29 16.95 -3.56 -10.73
N GLU A 30 15.84 -3.87 -11.36
CA GLU A 30 15.54 -3.50 -12.75
C GLU A 30 14.34 -2.58 -12.84
N GLN A 31 14.31 -1.74 -13.87
CA GLN A 31 13.17 -0.88 -14.16
C GLN A 31 12.17 -1.66 -15.01
N ARG A 32 10.97 -1.88 -14.48
CA ARG A 32 9.88 -2.56 -15.17
C ARG A 32 8.65 -1.66 -15.24
N LYS A 33 7.91 -1.73 -16.34
CA LYS A 33 6.62 -1.03 -16.45
C LYS A 33 5.60 -1.67 -15.51
N LEU A 34 4.74 -0.84 -14.89
CA LEU A 34 3.68 -1.34 -14.01
C LEU A 34 2.78 -2.36 -14.72
N GLY A 35 2.44 -2.13 -15.99
CA GLY A 35 1.63 -3.06 -16.77
C GLY A 35 2.28 -4.43 -17.05
N GLU A 36 3.59 -4.59 -16.80
CA GLU A 36 4.28 -5.88 -16.86
C GLU A 36 4.25 -6.62 -15.52
N LEU A 37 3.94 -5.90 -14.43
CA LEU A 37 3.94 -6.40 -13.06
C LEU A 37 2.54 -6.77 -12.57
N CYS A 38 1.50 -6.35 -13.28
CA CYS A 38 0.11 -6.63 -12.90
C CYS A 38 -0.82 -6.61 -14.13
N GLU A 39 -1.93 -7.32 -14.04
CA GLU A 39 -3.07 -7.15 -14.93
C GLU A 39 -3.89 -5.94 -14.47
N LEU A 40 -4.15 -4.98 -15.37
CA LEU A 40 -4.92 -3.79 -15.04
C LEU A 40 -6.40 -3.99 -15.36
N ASN A 41 -7.25 -3.63 -14.39
CA ASN A 41 -8.70 -3.63 -14.52
C ASN A 41 -9.25 -4.94 -15.10
N PRO A 42 -8.95 -6.10 -14.49
CA PRO A 42 -9.47 -7.37 -14.97
C PRO A 42 -10.99 -7.34 -15.10
N THR A 43 -11.50 -7.92 -16.17
CA THR A 43 -12.94 -7.97 -16.40
C THR A 43 -13.57 -9.04 -15.52
N ALA A 44 -14.66 -8.69 -14.84
CA ALA A 44 -15.40 -9.63 -14.00
C ALA A 44 -16.92 -9.42 -14.15
N VAL A 45 -17.68 -10.47 -13.86
CA VAL A 45 -19.14 -10.39 -13.78
C VAL A 45 -19.52 -10.00 -12.37
N LEU A 46 -20.20 -8.86 -12.23
CA LEU A 46 -20.65 -8.40 -10.92
C LEU A 46 -21.76 -9.28 -10.37
N PRO A 47 -21.76 -9.61 -9.07
CA PRO A 47 -22.87 -10.28 -8.41
C PRO A 47 -24.13 -9.40 -8.40
N ASP A 48 -25.27 -9.99 -8.12
CA ASP A 48 -26.55 -9.26 -8.10
C ASP A 48 -26.64 -8.25 -6.95
N SER A 49 -25.94 -8.51 -5.86
CA SER A 49 -25.78 -7.58 -4.76
C SER A 49 -24.35 -7.67 -4.21
N PHE A 50 -23.77 -6.54 -3.77
CA PHE A 50 -22.37 -6.43 -3.38
C PHE A 50 -22.12 -5.29 -2.40
N GLU A 51 -20.96 -5.31 -1.76
CA GLU A 51 -20.44 -4.23 -0.92
C GLU A 51 -19.68 -3.23 -1.79
N TYR A 52 -20.22 -2.03 -1.94
CA TYR A 52 -19.63 -0.98 -2.77
C TYR A 52 -18.64 -0.12 -1.97
N VAL A 53 -17.46 0.09 -2.56
CA VAL A 53 -16.38 0.90 -2.00
C VAL A 53 -16.10 2.07 -2.97
N ASP A 54 -16.37 3.29 -2.55
CA ASP A 54 -16.05 4.50 -3.31
C ASP A 54 -14.74 5.16 -2.85
N LEU A 55 -14.38 6.31 -3.43
CA LEU A 55 -13.13 7.00 -3.11
C LEU A 55 -13.07 7.56 -1.68
N GLU A 56 -14.22 7.76 -1.03
CA GLU A 56 -14.31 8.26 0.33
C GLU A 56 -14.30 7.11 1.36
N SER A 57 -14.45 5.90 0.87
CA SER A 57 -14.49 4.68 1.69
C SER A 57 -13.12 4.17 2.11
N VAL A 58 -12.03 4.74 1.55
CA VAL A 58 -10.65 4.39 1.90
C VAL A 58 -9.91 5.63 2.37
N ALA A 59 -9.25 5.53 3.50
CA ALA A 59 -8.39 6.58 4.04
C ALA A 59 -6.98 6.02 4.32
N GLY A 60 -5.97 6.55 3.63
CA GLY A 60 -4.64 5.98 3.64
C GLY A 60 -4.64 4.58 3.03
N THR A 61 -4.43 3.56 3.85
CA THR A 61 -4.45 2.14 3.44
C THR A 61 -5.59 1.34 4.08
N ASP A 62 -6.49 2.02 4.80
CA ASP A 62 -7.60 1.39 5.53
C ASP A 62 -8.94 1.62 4.82
N MET A 63 -9.73 0.57 4.66
CA MET A 63 -11.13 0.69 4.28
C MET A 63 -11.93 1.08 5.53
N ILE A 64 -12.47 2.30 5.53
CA ILE A 64 -13.20 2.90 6.67
C ILE A 64 -14.70 2.74 6.56
N SER A 65 -15.21 2.47 5.37
CA SER A 65 -16.65 2.25 5.12
C SER A 65 -16.88 1.46 3.83
N HIS A 66 -18.03 0.88 3.71
CA HIS A 66 -18.62 0.31 2.50
C HIS A 66 -20.14 0.34 2.63
N ARG A 67 -20.88 0.09 1.57
CA ARG A 67 -22.34 0.01 1.62
C ARG A 67 -22.87 -1.06 0.69
N ARG A 68 -23.94 -1.70 1.10
CA ARG A 68 -24.64 -2.69 0.28
C ARG A 68 -25.35 -2.02 -0.88
N GLU A 69 -25.13 -2.53 -2.07
CA GLU A 69 -25.77 -2.06 -3.31
C GLU A 69 -26.33 -3.25 -4.11
N GLU A 70 -27.44 -3.00 -4.80
CA GLU A 70 -28.01 -3.94 -5.76
C GLU A 70 -27.52 -3.57 -7.16
N LYS A 71 -27.09 -4.54 -7.97
CA LYS A 71 -26.50 -4.33 -9.31
C LYS A 71 -27.36 -3.43 -10.20
N LEU A 72 -28.69 -3.54 -10.13
CA LEU A 72 -29.61 -2.77 -10.97
C LEU A 72 -29.68 -1.29 -10.60
N THR A 73 -29.41 -0.94 -9.36
CA THR A 73 -29.51 0.43 -8.81
C THR A 73 -28.15 1.03 -8.45
N ALA A 74 -27.11 0.22 -8.51
CA ALA A 74 -25.77 0.63 -8.14
C ALA A 74 -25.25 1.80 -9.01
N PRO A 75 -24.37 2.64 -8.45
CA PRO A 75 -23.71 3.68 -9.20
C PRO A 75 -22.99 3.11 -10.45
N SER A 76 -23.05 3.82 -11.58
CA SER A 76 -22.38 3.39 -12.83
C SER A 76 -20.87 3.19 -12.69
N ARG A 77 -20.28 3.76 -11.64
CA ARG A 77 -18.85 3.59 -11.28
C ARG A 77 -18.53 2.29 -10.51
N ALA A 78 -19.54 1.54 -10.06
CA ALA A 78 -19.34 0.26 -9.40
C ALA A 78 -18.98 -0.82 -10.44
N GLN A 79 -17.68 -1.01 -10.73
CA GLN A 79 -17.24 -1.87 -11.85
C GLN A 79 -16.05 -2.77 -11.52
N ARG A 80 -15.39 -2.58 -10.37
CA ARG A 80 -14.14 -3.29 -10.05
C ARG A 80 -14.41 -4.34 -8.99
N LEU A 81 -14.80 -5.56 -9.41
CA LEU A 81 -14.99 -6.68 -8.50
C LEU A 81 -13.65 -7.12 -7.92
N ALA A 82 -13.54 -7.08 -6.61
CA ALA A 82 -12.32 -7.43 -5.90
C ALA A 82 -12.06 -8.94 -5.89
N SER A 83 -10.79 -9.30 -5.98
CA SER A 83 -10.30 -10.64 -5.69
C SER A 83 -9.16 -10.54 -4.69
N PHE A 84 -8.97 -11.58 -3.87
CA PHE A 84 -7.89 -11.60 -2.88
C PHE A 84 -6.53 -11.32 -3.53
N GLY A 85 -5.80 -10.37 -2.98
CA GLY A 85 -4.50 -9.92 -3.49
C GLY A 85 -4.55 -8.79 -4.51
N ASP A 86 -5.73 -8.32 -4.92
CA ASP A 86 -5.85 -7.15 -5.79
C ASP A 86 -5.46 -5.86 -5.05
N ILE A 87 -4.86 -4.93 -5.80
CA ILE A 87 -4.52 -3.59 -5.33
C ILE A 87 -5.47 -2.60 -6.00
N PHE A 88 -6.11 -1.76 -5.20
CA PHE A 88 -6.94 -0.64 -5.67
C PHE A 88 -6.15 0.65 -5.53
N TYR A 89 -5.61 1.13 -6.66
CA TYR A 89 -4.82 2.35 -6.75
C TYR A 89 -5.72 3.54 -7.06
N GLN A 90 -5.76 4.54 -6.19
CA GLN A 90 -6.55 5.76 -6.39
C GLN A 90 -6.02 6.57 -7.57
N THR A 91 -6.79 6.63 -8.68
CA THR A 91 -6.39 7.34 -9.90
C THR A 91 -6.80 8.81 -9.90
N VAL A 92 -7.76 9.19 -9.08
CA VAL A 92 -8.23 10.56 -8.89
C VAL A 92 -7.61 11.12 -7.61
N ARG A 93 -6.90 12.25 -7.69
CA ARG A 93 -6.12 12.84 -6.58
C ARG A 93 -5.11 11.85 -5.98
N PRO A 94 -4.22 11.26 -6.77
CA PRO A 94 -3.32 10.20 -6.31
C PRO A 94 -2.36 10.64 -5.19
N TYR A 95 -2.18 11.94 -4.99
CA TYR A 95 -1.40 12.50 -3.87
C TYR A 95 -1.99 12.18 -2.49
N GLN A 96 -3.27 11.81 -2.41
CA GLN A 96 -3.91 11.40 -1.15
C GLN A 96 -3.44 10.02 -0.70
N LYS A 97 -2.92 9.18 -1.62
CA LYS A 97 -2.45 7.82 -1.35
C LYS A 97 -3.49 6.91 -0.69
N ASN A 98 -4.78 7.14 -0.93
CA ASN A 98 -5.86 6.29 -0.44
C ASN A 98 -5.95 5.03 -1.31
N ASN A 99 -4.93 4.18 -1.22
CA ASN A 99 -4.84 2.92 -1.96
C ASN A 99 -5.14 1.76 -1.03
N TYR A 100 -5.77 0.71 -1.54
CA TYR A 100 -6.17 -0.42 -0.73
C TYR A 100 -5.62 -1.73 -1.29
N PHE A 101 -5.07 -2.57 -0.41
CA PHE A 101 -4.67 -3.94 -0.74
C PHE A 101 -5.72 -4.90 -0.21
N TYR A 102 -6.40 -5.62 -1.13
CA TYR A 102 -7.55 -6.44 -0.78
C TYR A 102 -7.10 -7.79 -0.21
N GLU A 103 -7.28 -8.00 1.08
CA GLU A 103 -6.97 -9.25 1.80
C GLU A 103 -8.19 -9.81 2.53
N LEU A 104 -9.41 -9.38 2.18
CA LEU A 104 -10.61 -9.96 2.74
C LEU A 104 -10.93 -11.29 2.02
N PRO A 105 -11.52 -12.26 2.74
CA PRO A 105 -11.93 -13.53 2.15
C PRO A 105 -13.21 -13.42 1.30
N ASP A 106 -13.93 -12.31 1.43
CA ASP A 106 -15.19 -12.06 0.75
C ASP A 106 -14.98 -11.79 -0.75
N GLU A 107 -15.90 -12.25 -1.59
CA GLU A 107 -15.81 -12.14 -3.04
C GLU A 107 -16.86 -11.19 -3.64
N ASP A 108 -17.54 -10.41 -2.79
CA ASP A 108 -18.65 -9.54 -3.18
C ASP A 108 -18.36 -8.05 -3.00
N TYR A 109 -17.10 -7.65 -2.86
CA TYR A 109 -16.71 -6.24 -2.82
C TYR A 109 -16.48 -5.68 -4.22
N VAL A 110 -17.08 -4.53 -4.51
CA VAL A 110 -16.95 -3.83 -5.79
C VAL A 110 -16.46 -2.41 -5.57
N PHE A 111 -15.31 -2.10 -6.12
CA PHE A 111 -14.71 -0.77 -6.03
C PHE A 111 -15.14 0.13 -7.19
N SER A 112 -15.13 1.43 -6.92
CA SER A 112 -15.39 2.49 -7.89
C SER A 112 -14.33 2.51 -9.01
N THR A 113 -14.71 2.92 -10.22
CA THR A 113 -13.78 3.22 -11.33
C THR A 113 -12.83 4.39 -11.05
N GLY A 114 -12.97 5.08 -9.93
CA GLY A 114 -11.96 6.01 -9.42
C GLY A 114 -10.68 5.32 -8.94
N TYR A 115 -10.70 4.00 -8.84
CA TYR A 115 -9.53 3.15 -8.64
C TYR A 115 -9.15 2.43 -9.93
N ALA A 116 -7.85 2.33 -10.20
CA ALA A 116 -7.32 1.27 -11.06
C ALA A 116 -7.17 0.01 -10.21
N GLN A 117 -7.79 -1.08 -10.67
CA GLN A 117 -7.60 -2.41 -10.08
C GLN A 117 -6.37 -3.05 -10.70
N LEU A 118 -5.41 -3.39 -9.86
CA LEU A 118 -4.16 -4.02 -10.26
C LEU A 118 -4.13 -5.42 -9.67
N ARG A 119 -4.11 -6.43 -10.51
CA ARG A 119 -3.94 -7.83 -10.09
C ARG A 119 -2.48 -8.21 -10.25
N PRO A 120 -1.71 -8.34 -9.14
CA PRO A 120 -0.28 -8.55 -9.20
C PRO A 120 0.11 -9.87 -9.90
N LEU A 121 1.12 -9.80 -10.77
CA LEU A 121 1.84 -10.95 -11.35
C LEU A 121 3.17 -11.21 -10.62
N CYS A 122 3.47 -10.38 -9.63
CA CYS A 122 4.64 -10.47 -8.76
C CYS A 122 4.18 -10.48 -7.30
N ASN A 123 5.09 -10.29 -6.33
CA ASN A 123 4.65 -10.19 -4.92
C ASN A 123 3.75 -8.97 -4.69
N GLY A 124 2.48 -9.17 -4.38
CA GLY A 124 1.47 -8.11 -4.24
C GLY A 124 1.78 -7.12 -3.13
N ARG A 125 2.32 -7.59 -1.99
CA ARG A 125 2.69 -6.68 -0.87
C ARG A 125 3.89 -5.82 -1.22
N PHE A 126 4.88 -6.38 -1.89
CA PHE A 126 6.00 -5.62 -2.42
C PHE A 126 5.51 -4.54 -3.40
N LEU A 127 4.66 -4.94 -4.36
CA LEU A 127 4.11 -4.01 -5.35
C LEU A 127 3.30 -2.90 -4.68
N PHE A 128 2.38 -3.24 -3.76
CA PHE A 128 1.59 -2.27 -3.01
C PHE A 128 2.46 -1.23 -2.30
N SER A 129 3.46 -1.67 -1.53
CA SER A 129 4.37 -0.76 -0.81
C SER A 129 5.18 0.12 -1.77
N SER A 130 5.57 -0.42 -2.94
CA SER A 130 6.29 0.35 -3.97
C SER A 130 5.45 1.47 -4.56
N LEU A 131 4.13 1.25 -4.72
CA LEU A 131 3.18 2.25 -5.21
C LEU A 131 2.90 3.39 -4.21
N GLN A 132 3.16 3.17 -2.91
CA GLN A 132 2.97 4.18 -1.85
C GLN A 132 4.15 5.15 -1.73
N ARG A 133 5.28 4.88 -2.40
CA ARG A 133 6.49 5.72 -2.30
C ARG A 133 6.25 7.10 -2.92
N ASP A 134 6.75 8.14 -2.24
CA ASP A 134 6.63 9.53 -2.72
C ASP A 134 7.19 9.72 -4.13
N GLN A 135 8.29 9.04 -4.44
CA GLN A 135 8.90 9.06 -5.76
C GLN A 135 7.94 8.56 -6.86
N PHE A 136 7.22 7.47 -6.59
CA PHE A 136 6.25 6.94 -7.55
C PHE A 136 5.05 7.87 -7.69
N VAL A 137 4.52 8.38 -6.56
CA VAL A 137 3.40 9.33 -6.56
C VAL A 137 3.76 10.62 -7.31
N SER A 138 4.97 11.14 -7.15
CA SER A 138 5.46 12.31 -7.90
C SER A 138 5.46 12.03 -9.41
N CYS A 139 5.96 10.86 -9.83
CA CYS A 139 5.93 10.44 -11.23
C CYS A 139 4.49 10.32 -11.76
N VAL A 140 3.55 9.78 -10.97
CA VAL A 140 2.12 9.73 -11.33
C VAL A 140 1.55 11.13 -11.52
N LEU A 141 1.87 12.08 -10.62
CA LEU A 141 1.37 13.45 -10.70
C LEU A 141 1.85 14.19 -11.95
N GLU A 142 3.06 13.92 -12.43
CA GLU A 142 3.59 14.48 -13.69
C GLU A 142 2.79 14.01 -14.93
N HIS A 143 2.13 12.86 -14.83
CA HIS A 143 1.30 12.29 -15.91
C HIS A 143 -0.20 12.52 -15.71
N CYS A 144 -0.60 13.20 -14.62
CA CYS A 144 -1.99 13.53 -14.38
C CYS A 144 -2.49 14.67 -15.30
N THR A 145 -3.77 14.58 -15.65
CA THR A 145 -4.51 15.67 -16.30
C THR A 145 -5.43 16.36 -15.28
N GLY A 146 -5.70 17.64 -15.51
CA GLY A 146 -6.55 18.45 -14.62
C GLY A 146 -5.78 19.09 -13.47
N THR A 147 -6.04 20.38 -13.23
CA THR A 147 -5.33 21.17 -12.19
C THR A 147 -5.96 21.05 -10.81
N SER A 148 -7.29 21.16 -10.70
CA SER A 148 -8.00 21.09 -9.41
C SER A 148 -8.30 19.64 -8.97
N TYR A 149 -8.46 18.75 -9.92
CA TYR A 149 -8.72 17.33 -9.70
C TYR A 149 -7.79 16.50 -10.57
N PRO A 150 -6.49 16.42 -10.21
CA PRO A 150 -5.56 15.64 -11.01
C PRO A 150 -5.98 14.18 -11.06
N ALA A 151 -5.98 13.63 -12.26
CA ALA A 151 -6.33 12.23 -12.48
C ALA A 151 -5.40 11.62 -13.55
N ILE A 152 -5.05 10.36 -13.35
CA ILE A 152 -4.29 9.55 -14.30
C ILE A 152 -5.21 8.46 -14.88
N ASN A 153 -5.13 8.21 -16.18
CA ASN A 153 -5.81 7.07 -16.76
C ASN A 153 -5.02 5.76 -16.58
N ALA A 154 -5.69 4.63 -16.77
CA ALA A 154 -5.08 3.31 -16.54
C ALA A 154 -3.91 3.02 -17.50
N ASN A 155 -3.96 3.49 -18.74
CA ASN A 155 -2.90 3.24 -19.73
C ASN A 155 -1.61 4.01 -19.39
N ASP A 156 -1.75 5.28 -18.99
CA ASP A 156 -0.61 6.10 -18.57
C ASP A 156 -0.02 5.55 -17.27
N LEU A 157 -0.87 5.13 -16.32
CA LEU A 157 -0.43 4.47 -15.09
C LEU A 157 0.36 3.18 -15.40
N ALA A 158 -0.13 2.35 -16.33
CA ALA A 158 0.54 1.11 -16.75
C ALA A 158 1.91 1.33 -17.40
N ALA A 159 2.11 2.49 -18.02
CA ALA A 159 3.36 2.84 -18.69
C ALA A 159 4.46 3.33 -17.75
N LEU A 160 4.13 3.67 -16.50
CA LEU A 160 5.11 4.13 -15.51
C LEU A 160 6.05 3.02 -15.07
N PHE A 161 7.29 3.41 -14.79
CA PHE A 161 8.33 2.48 -14.37
C PHE A 161 8.45 2.38 -12.85
N LEU A 162 8.73 1.16 -12.40
CA LEU A 162 9.05 0.82 -11.01
C LEU A 162 10.38 0.07 -10.97
N ALA A 163 11.19 0.39 -9.98
CA ALA A 163 12.37 -0.40 -9.65
C ALA A 163 11.91 -1.65 -8.87
N VAL A 164 12.24 -2.81 -9.36
CA VAL A 164 11.88 -4.10 -8.76
C VAL A 164 13.10 -5.00 -8.66
N PRO A 165 13.25 -5.80 -7.59
CA PRO A 165 14.26 -6.83 -7.55
C PRO A 165 14.02 -7.86 -8.66
N SER A 166 15.07 -8.31 -9.33
CA SER A 166 14.97 -9.38 -10.32
C SER A 166 14.67 -10.74 -9.69
N ASP A 167 14.99 -10.91 -8.40
CA ASP A 167 14.73 -12.12 -7.63
C ASP A 167 13.36 -12.05 -6.93
N ALA A 168 12.48 -13.00 -7.25
CA ALA A 168 11.15 -13.13 -6.65
C ALA A 168 11.20 -13.39 -5.13
N GLU A 169 12.24 -14.08 -4.64
CA GLU A 169 12.42 -14.32 -3.20
C GLU A 169 12.77 -13.04 -2.46
N GLU A 170 13.58 -12.17 -3.06
CA GLU A 170 13.84 -10.85 -2.49
C GLU A 170 12.57 -9.99 -2.45
N GLN A 171 11.74 -10.00 -3.51
CA GLN A 171 10.44 -9.31 -3.50
C GLN A 171 9.56 -9.82 -2.35
N ARG A 172 9.50 -11.15 -2.14
CA ARG A 172 8.75 -11.77 -1.05
C ARG A 172 9.25 -11.35 0.32
N LEU A 173 10.56 -11.36 0.52
CA LEU A 173 11.19 -10.95 1.77
C LEU A 173 10.91 -9.48 2.09
N VAL A 174 11.11 -8.58 1.12
CA VAL A 174 10.81 -7.15 1.28
C VAL A 174 9.33 -6.94 1.61
N GLY A 175 8.41 -7.58 0.88
CA GLY A 175 6.98 -7.49 1.15
C GLY A 175 6.59 -8.00 2.54
N SER A 176 7.23 -9.07 3.02
CA SER A 176 6.97 -9.63 4.36
C SER A 176 7.45 -8.74 5.50
N ILE A 177 8.53 -7.99 5.30
CA ILE A 177 9.06 -7.03 6.29
C ILE A 177 8.20 -5.77 6.34
N LEU A 178 7.72 -5.29 5.20
CA LEU A 178 6.94 -4.05 5.12
C LEU A 178 5.55 -4.19 5.75
N LYS A 179 4.90 -5.35 5.62
CA LYS A 179 3.55 -5.59 6.19
C LYS A 179 3.44 -5.27 7.70
N PRO A 180 4.29 -5.80 8.59
CA PRO A 180 4.20 -5.48 10.01
C PRO A 180 4.55 -4.02 10.33
N ILE A 181 5.42 -3.39 9.53
CA ILE A 181 5.79 -1.98 9.70
C ILE A 181 4.59 -1.08 9.39
N ASP A 182 3.88 -1.30 8.29
CA ASP A 182 2.68 -0.55 7.93
C ASP A 182 1.60 -0.70 9.01
N SER A 183 1.42 -1.91 9.55
CA SER A 183 0.48 -2.17 10.65
C SER A 183 0.85 -1.41 11.94
N LEU A 184 2.14 -1.33 12.28
CA LEU A 184 2.63 -0.59 13.44
C LEU A 184 2.45 0.93 13.26
N ILE A 185 2.69 1.46 12.07
CA ILE A 185 2.48 2.88 11.74
C ILE A 185 1.00 3.23 11.90
N THR A 186 0.11 2.45 11.32
CA THR A 186 -1.34 2.64 11.43
C THR A 186 -1.80 2.58 12.89
N LEU A 187 -1.34 1.60 13.66
CA LEU A 187 -1.67 1.48 15.09
C LEU A 187 -1.20 2.71 15.87
N HIS A 188 0.03 3.17 15.63
CA HIS A 188 0.58 4.34 16.29
C HIS A 188 -0.21 5.62 15.97
N GLN A 189 -0.60 5.80 14.72
CA GLN A 189 -1.43 6.93 14.28
C GLN A 189 -2.81 6.94 14.95
N ARG A 190 -3.41 5.76 15.15
CA ARG A 190 -4.70 5.62 15.87
C ARG A 190 -4.58 5.90 17.38
N MET A 191 -3.43 5.59 17.98
CA MET A 191 -3.20 5.82 19.42
C MET A 191 -2.79 7.27 19.75
N GLY A 192 -2.21 8.02 18.81
CA GLY A 192 -1.74 9.38 19.01
C GLY A 192 -2.78 10.36 19.57
N PRO A 193 -4.04 10.38 19.15
CA PRO A 193 -5.08 11.25 19.72
C PRO A 193 -5.44 10.90 21.17
N ILE A 194 -5.32 9.64 21.57
CA ILE A 194 -5.69 9.17 22.92
C ILE A 194 -4.68 9.67 23.99
N PHE A 195 -3.41 9.69 23.66
CA PHE A 195 -2.38 10.20 24.58
C PHE A 195 -2.42 11.72 24.77
N CYS A 196 -2.85 12.46 23.78
CA CYS A 196 -2.98 13.92 23.89
C CYS A 196 -4.13 14.34 24.82
N PHE A 197 -5.19 13.54 24.93
CA PHE A 197 -6.34 13.83 25.80
C PHE A 197 -6.04 13.58 27.29
N CYS A 198 -5.17 12.63 27.62
CA CYS A 198 -4.79 12.36 29.01
C CYS A 198 -3.81 13.37 29.59
N ALA A 199 -3.03 14.08 28.75
CA ALA A 199 -2.06 15.07 29.21
C ALA A 199 -2.68 16.45 29.53
N HIS A 200 -3.92 16.72 29.07
CA HIS A 200 -4.62 18.00 29.32
C HIS A 200 -5.64 17.93 30.46
N GLY A 201 -5.86 16.77 31.07
CA GLY A 201 -6.85 16.56 32.15
C GLY A 201 -6.36 16.85 33.58
N SER A 202 -5.12 17.27 33.79
CA SER A 202 -4.56 17.42 35.13
C SER A 202 -4.02 18.84 35.44
N ARG A 203 -4.68 19.89 34.95
CA ARG A 203 -4.41 21.26 35.41
C ARG A 203 -5.70 22.05 35.56
N THR A 204 -6.49 21.74 36.58
CA THR A 204 -7.43 22.71 37.17
C THR A 204 -7.60 22.45 38.64
N ASN A 205 -7.38 23.53 39.41
CA ASN A 205 -7.84 23.82 40.77
C ASN A 205 -6.96 23.39 41.95
N PHE A 206 -5.91 24.18 42.16
CA PHE A 206 -5.48 24.48 43.52
C PHE A 206 -5.16 26.00 43.62
N ALA A 207 -6.15 26.86 43.74
CA ALA A 207 -5.98 28.22 44.24
C ALA A 207 -7.36 28.87 44.46
N SER A 208 -7.92 28.64 45.65
CA SER A 208 -8.82 29.63 46.29
C SER A 208 -9.39 29.03 47.60
N THR A 209 -8.66 29.18 48.68
CA THR A 209 -9.25 29.23 50.05
C THR A 209 -8.15 29.69 51.00
N LEU A 210 -7.95 31.00 51.06
CA LEU A 210 -7.37 31.73 52.21
C LEU A 210 -7.61 33.20 51.95
N GLN A 211 -8.79 33.69 52.41
CA GLN A 211 -9.04 35.05 52.92
C GLN A 211 -10.51 35.12 53.36
N GLY A 212 -10.68 35.28 54.69
CA GLY A 212 -11.94 35.53 55.37
C GLY A 212 -11.85 35.13 56.81
#